data_415343cf93a6986c86431cc76d46384d
#
_entry.id   415343cf93a6986c86431cc76d46384d
#
_cell.length_a   1.000
_cell.length_b   1.000
_cell.length_c   1.000
_cell.angle_alpha   90.00
_cell.angle_beta   90.00
_cell.angle_gamma   90.00
#
_symmetry.space_group_name_H-M   'P 1'
#
loop_
_entity.id
_entity.type
_entity.pdbx_description
1 polymer ?
#
loop_
_entity_poly.entity_id
_entity_poly.type
_entity_poly.pdbx_seq_one_letter_code
_entity_poly.pdbx_strand_id
1 'polypeptide(L)'
;MTSEDNILKDLISGEGSRKVMSIYWTFLVVILIYHATVFWVIMQDEIQSKYDKPTFSIEFEEISVISIESRTIDDGEEALIQYTAQPEMFDSHNGFGMLYVNISYTETSGEIADPCDTVSADLTPTGANADWNNPNNELSGISSDCETISLVLHIFPEYSGDSYESIGMNQQYYIDMWTNPSHGEGTFNLEVEVIVNEPVTSGIPTVSDTDEEVTVTWEAVFFDVTASEK
;
A
#
# COMPACT_ATOMS: atom_id res chain seq x y z
N MET A 1 86.96 17.18 -6.43
CA MET A 1 85.51 17.03 -6.84
C MET A 1 85.32 15.61 -7.15
N THR A 2 84.82 14.85 -6.20
CA THR A 2 84.51 13.42 -6.31
C THR A 2 83.22 13.27 -7.12
N SER A 3 83.38 12.55 -8.27
CA SER A 3 82.25 12.15 -9.07
C SER A 3 81.40 11.26 -8.18
N GLU A 4 80.19 11.68 -7.84
CA GLU A 4 79.13 10.76 -7.30
C GLU A 4 78.80 9.72 -8.38
N ASP A 5 79.32 8.53 -8.20
CA ASP A 5 78.93 7.38 -9.02
C ASP A 5 77.47 7.18 -8.90
N ASN A 6 76.80 7.46 -9.99
CA ASN A 6 75.34 7.33 -10.07
C ASN A 6 75.00 5.82 -10.29
N ILE A 7 74.91 5.11 -9.16
CA ILE A 7 74.68 3.66 -9.09
C ILE A 7 73.50 3.24 -9.98
N LEU A 8 72.48 4.08 -10.14
CA LEU A 8 71.37 3.86 -11.04
C LEU A 8 71.76 3.88 -12.53
N LYS A 9 72.78 4.73 -12.89
CA LYS A 9 73.25 4.82 -14.26
C LYS A 9 74.12 3.62 -14.64
N ASP A 10 74.92 3.11 -13.73
CA ASP A 10 75.72 1.90 -13.93
C ASP A 10 74.85 0.64 -13.96
N LEU A 11 73.80 0.62 -13.16
CA LEU A 11 72.79 -0.48 -13.20
C LEU A 11 72.07 -0.56 -14.53
N ILE A 12 71.86 0.56 -15.21
CA ILE A 12 71.09 0.63 -16.48
C ILE A 12 71.99 0.51 -17.73
N SER A 13 73.30 0.91 -17.67
CA SER A 13 74.18 1.04 -18.81
C SER A 13 75.12 -0.16 -19.03
N GLY A 14 75.27 -1.07 -18.07
CA GLY A 14 76.13 -2.25 -18.16
C GLY A 14 75.58 -3.30 -19.16
N GLU A 15 76.46 -3.93 -19.94
CA GLU A 15 76.09 -4.90 -20.98
C GLU A 15 75.32 -6.13 -20.42
N GLY A 16 75.54 -6.49 -19.14
CA GLY A 16 74.75 -7.49 -18.39
C GLY A 16 73.44 -6.98 -17.85
N SER A 17 73.35 -5.69 -17.59
CA SER A 17 72.22 -5.02 -16.96
C SER A 17 70.95 -5.04 -17.82
N ARG A 18 71.10 -4.93 -19.15
CA ARG A 18 69.96 -5.03 -20.09
C ARG A 18 69.27 -6.37 -20.01
N LYS A 19 70.03 -7.47 -19.85
CA LYS A 19 69.42 -8.82 -19.69
C LYS A 19 68.70 -8.96 -18.37
N VAL A 20 69.29 -8.50 -17.28
CA VAL A 20 68.68 -8.53 -15.95
C VAL A 20 67.41 -7.65 -15.91
N MET A 21 67.49 -6.45 -16.49
CA MET A 21 66.34 -5.54 -16.57
C MET A 21 65.22 -6.14 -17.45
N SER A 22 65.55 -6.77 -18.56
CA SER A 22 64.56 -7.46 -19.42
C SER A 22 63.90 -8.61 -18.68
N ILE A 23 64.62 -9.43 -17.93
CA ILE A 23 64.07 -10.50 -17.09
C ILE A 23 63.16 -9.92 -16.02
N TYR A 24 63.56 -8.86 -15.34
CA TYR A 24 62.74 -8.18 -14.32
C TYR A 24 61.42 -7.66 -14.90
N TRP A 25 61.48 -6.92 -16.03
CA TRP A 25 60.28 -6.43 -16.71
C TRP A 25 59.35 -7.56 -17.19
N THR A 26 59.92 -8.63 -17.73
CA THR A 26 59.15 -9.79 -18.14
C THR A 26 58.44 -10.41 -16.97
N PHE A 27 59.13 -10.57 -15.84
CA PHE A 27 58.52 -11.11 -14.61
C PHE A 27 57.42 -10.22 -14.06
N LEU A 28 57.63 -8.88 -14.07
CA LEU A 28 56.65 -7.88 -13.64
C LEU A 28 55.39 -7.93 -14.53
N VAL A 29 55.55 -8.02 -15.85
CA VAL A 29 54.44 -8.16 -16.80
C VAL A 29 53.64 -9.47 -16.57
N VAL A 30 54.34 -10.60 -16.35
CA VAL A 30 53.71 -11.89 -16.05
C VAL A 30 52.90 -11.82 -14.76
N ILE A 31 53.44 -11.20 -13.68
CA ILE A 31 52.72 -11.01 -12.43
C ILE A 31 51.50 -10.11 -12.65
N LEU A 32 51.62 -9.04 -13.42
CA LEU A 32 50.51 -8.13 -13.70
C LEU A 32 49.41 -8.84 -14.50
N ILE A 33 49.75 -9.60 -15.51
CA ILE A 33 48.78 -10.42 -16.28
C ILE A 33 48.11 -11.45 -15.38
N TYR A 34 48.89 -12.13 -14.51
CA TYR A 34 48.33 -13.07 -13.55
C TYR A 34 47.32 -12.42 -12.63
N HIS A 35 47.65 -11.28 -11.99
CA HIS A 35 46.75 -10.56 -11.11
C HIS A 35 45.54 -10.01 -11.87
N ALA A 36 45.71 -9.50 -13.08
CA ALA A 36 44.59 -9.06 -13.91
C ALA A 36 43.67 -10.24 -14.25
N THR A 37 44.21 -11.40 -14.58
CA THR A 37 43.39 -12.58 -14.87
C THR A 37 42.63 -13.06 -13.63
N VAL A 38 43.29 -13.13 -12.47
CA VAL A 38 42.64 -13.51 -11.22
C VAL A 38 41.53 -12.54 -10.88
N PHE A 39 41.80 -11.22 -10.98
CA PHE A 39 40.82 -10.20 -10.69
C PHE A 39 39.61 -10.23 -11.63
N TRP A 40 39.86 -10.29 -12.95
CA TRP A 40 38.80 -10.18 -13.96
C TRP A 40 38.08 -11.50 -14.28
N VAL A 41 38.69 -12.65 -14.06
CA VAL A 41 38.12 -13.96 -14.47
C VAL A 41 37.69 -14.77 -13.25
N ILE A 42 38.45 -14.73 -12.14
CA ILE A 42 38.17 -15.57 -10.98
C ILE A 42 37.35 -14.83 -9.92
N MET A 43 37.64 -13.53 -9.71
CA MET A 43 36.97 -12.75 -8.70
C MET A 43 35.79 -11.91 -9.21
N GLN A 44 35.53 -11.92 -10.51
CA GLN A 44 34.43 -11.14 -11.11
C GLN A 44 33.09 -11.49 -10.49
N ASP A 45 32.77 -12.76 -10.39
CA ASP A 45 31.48 -13.21 -9.85
C ASP A 45 31.33 -12.86 -8.35
N GLU A 46 32.42 -12.99 -7.58
CA GLU A 46 32.42 -12.62 -6.16
C GLU A 46 32.30 -11.11 -5.93
N ILE A 47 32.92 -10.32 -6.80
CA ILE A 47 32.81 -8.86 -6.74
C ILE A 47 31.42 -8.43 -7.17
N GLN A 48 30.89 -9.01 -8.26
CA GLN A 48 29.56 -8.69 -8.76
C GLN A 48 28.49 -9.03 -7.74
N SER A 49 28.55 -10.21 -7.11
CA SER A 49 27.59 -10.59 -6.05
C SER A 49 27.58 -9.66 -4.83
N LYS A 50 28.71 -8.99 -4.52
CA LYS A 50 28.76 -7.99 -3.44
C LYS A 50 28.11 -6.66 -3.80
N TYR A 51 27.95 -6.37 -5.09
CA TYR A 51 27.31 -5.16 -5.58
C TYR A 51 25.88 -5.42 -6.09
N ASP A 52 25.48 -6.68 -6.24
CA ASP A 52 24.12 -7.02 -6.56
C ASP A 52 23.25 -6.69 -5.34
N LYS A 53 22.31 -5.78 -5.57
CA LYS A 53 21.36 -5.42 -4.54
C LYS A 53 20.31 -6.53 -4.44
N PRO A 54 19.97 -6.97 -3.21
CA PRO A 54 18.94 -7.98 -3.04
C PRO A 54 17.61 -7.50 -3.60
N THR A 55 16.89 -8.42 -4.22
CA THR A 55 15.51 -8.20 -4.68
C THR A 55 14.58 -8.86 -3.69
N PHE A 56 13.55 -8.12 -3.25
CA PHE A 56 12.54 -8.62 -2.35
C PHE A 56 11.19 -8.68 -3.03
N SER A 57 10.44 -9.76 -2.78
CA SER A 57 9.00 -9.87 -3.02
C SER A 57 8.29 -9.39 -1.76
N ILE A 58 7.45 -8.38 -1.89
CA ILE A 58 6.61 -7.85 -0.83
C ILE A 58 5.20 -8.36 -1.07
N GLU A 59 4.63 -9.02 -0.08
CA GLU A 59 3.31 -9.64 -0.15
C GLU A 59 2.47 -9.19 1.04
N PHE A 60 1.16 -9.03 0.81
CA PHE A 60 0.19 -8.64 1.81
C PHE A 60 -0.77 -9.80 2.08
N GLU A 61 -1.00 -10.08 3.35
CA GLU A 61 -2.04 -11.00 3.81
C GLU A 61 -3.16 -10.16 4.40
N GLU A 62 -4.34 -10.19 3.74
CA GLU A 62 -5.48 -9.35 4.12
C GLU A 62 -6.41 -10.08 5.09
N ILE A 63 -6.94 -9.32 6.04
CA ILE A 63 -7.90 -9.77 7.04
C ILE A 63 -9.03 -8.75 7.10
N SER A 64 -10.26 -9.17 6.77
CA SER A 64 -11.45 -8.33 6.81
C SER A 64 -12.18 -8.45 8.15
N VAL A 65 -12.51 -7.31 8.74
CA VAL A 65 -13.38 -7.22 9.92
C VAL A 65 -14.68 -6.53 9.52
N ILE A 66 -15.79 -7.23 9.73
CA ILE A 66 -17.10 -6.76 9.31
C ILE A 66 -17.90 -6.29 10.54
N SER A 67 -18.53 -5.12 10.42
CA SER A 67 -19.50 -4.59 11.39
C SER A 67 -20.77 -4.18 10.65
N ILE A 68 -21.93 -4.54 11.18
CA ILE A 68 -23.23 -4.26 10.56
C ILE A 68 -24.07 -3.49 11.56
N GLU A 69 -24.69 -2.41 11.09
CA GLU A 69 -25.63 -1.60 11.86
C GLU A 69 -26.85 -1.28 11.01
N SER A 70 -28.06 -1.47 11.55
CA SER A 70 -29.32 -1.05 10.89
C SER A 70 -29.94 0.10 11.67
N ARG A 71 -30.51 1.05 10.94
CA ARG A 71 -31.15 2.23 11.51
C ARG A 71 -32.34 2.65 10.67
N THR A 72 -33.46 2.93 11.33
CA THR A 72 -34.60 3.58 10.69
C THR A 72 -34.38 5.10 10.65
N ILE A 73 -34.62 5.71 9.50
CA ILE A 73 -34.44 7.14 9.23
C ILE A 73 -35.74 7.68 8.68
N ASP A 74 -36.28 8.72 9.30
CA ASP A 74 -37.54 9.37 8.88
C ASP A 74 -37.34 10.18 7.58
N ASP A 75 -38.42 10.39 6.83
CA ASP A 75 -38.40 11.17 5.59
C ASP A 75 -37.82 12.57 5.76
N GLY A 76 -36.85 12.90 4.93
CA GLY A 76 -36.10 14.18 4.95
C GLY A 76 -35.17 14.34 6.13
N GLU A 77 -34.92 13.28 6.92
CA GLU A 77 -33.95 13.33 8.02
C GLU A 77 -32.59 12.76 7.60
N GLU A 78 -31.56 13.25 8.28
CA GLU A 78 -30.17 12.80 8.16
C GLU A 78 -29.74 12.06 9.42
N ALA A 79 -29.13 10.90 9.26
CA ALA A 79 -28.59 10.11 10.35
C ALA A 79 -27.06 10.03 10.27
N LEU A 80 -26.39 10.29 11.38
CA LEU A 80 -24.96 10.05 11.54
C LEU A 80 -24.72 8.64 12.06
N ILE A 81 -24.05 7.81 11.24
CA ILE A 81 -23.63 6.43 11.57
C ILE A 81 -22.11 6.40 11.69
N GLN A 82 -21.59 5.79 12.75
CA GLN A 82 -20.18 5.91 13.10
C GLN A 82 -19.51 4.54 13.20
N TYR A 83 -18.30 4.46 12.68
CA TYR A 83 -17.44 3.28 12.83
C TYR A 83 -16.11 3.67 13.48
N THR A 84 -15.67 2.86 14.45
CA THR A 84 -14.36 2.99 15.07
C THR A 84 -13.72 1.60 15.10
N ALA A 85 -12.56 1.46 14.47
CA ALA A 85 -11.82 0.20 14.49
C ALA A 85 -11.29 -0.08 15.92
N GLN A 86 -11.32 -1.36 16.31
CA GLN A 86 -10.90 -1.76 17.65
C GLN A 86 -9.38 -1.63 17.79
N PRO A 87 -8.87 -1.11 18.93
CA PRO A 87 -7.42 -0.94 19.16
C PRO A 87 -6.62 -2.24 19.00
N GLU A 88 -7.21 -3.38 19.38
CA GLU A 88 -6.57 -4.69 19.27
C GLU A 88 -6.23 -5.09 17.82
N MET A 89 -6.94 -4.54 16.84
CA MET A 89 -6.66 -4.78 15.42
C MET A 89 -5.36 -4.09 14.99
N PHE A 90 -5.10 -2.87 15.48
CA PHE A 90 -3.86 -2.15 15.20
C PHE A 90 -2.64 -2.79 15.89
N ASP A 91 -2.83 -3.43 17.05
CA ASP A 91 -1.76 -4.14 17.75
C ASP A 91 -1.43 -5.49 17.11
N SER A 92 -2.35 -6.07 16.35
CA SER A 92 -2.25 -7.41 15.77
C SER A 92 -1.76 -7.42 14.32
N HIS A 93 -1.90 -6.30 13.59
CA HIS A 93 -1.62 -6.20 12.16
C HIS A 93 -0.66 -5.04 11.85
N ASN A 94 0.01 -5.12 10.69
CA ASN A 94 0.94 -4.09 10.25
C ASN A 94 0.26 -2.78 9.88
N GLY A 95 -0.96 -2.84 9.32
CA GLY A 95 -1.69 -1.64 8.95
C GLY A 95 -3.17 -1.88 8.62
N PHE A 96 -3.91 -0.78 8.56
CA PHE A 96 -5.28 -0.73 8.06
C PHE A 96 -5.25 -0.19 6.63
N GLY A 97 -5.54 -1.05 5.66
CA GLY A 97 -5.39 -0.76 4.23
C GLY A 97 -6.56 0.02 3.65
N MET A 98 -7.77 -0.54 3.73
CA MET A 98 -8.96 -0.01 3.08
C MET A 98 -10.20 -0.17 3.96
N LEU A 99 -11.15 0.74 3.80
CA LEU A 99 -12.49 0.67 4.40
C LEU A 99 -13.53 0.67 3.28
N TYR A 100 -14.31 -0.40 3.22
CA TYR A 100 -15.49 -0.49 2.36
C TYR A 100 -16.74 -0.24 3.20
N VAL A 101 -17.68 0.53 2.65
CA VAL A 101 -18.96 0.81 3.30
C VAL A 101 -20.08 0.52 2.30
N ASN A 102 -20.89 -0.47 2.62
CA ASN A 102 -22.05 -0.82 1.80
C ASN A 102 -23.33 -0.42 2.53
N ILE A 103 -24.14 0.39 1.88
CA ILE A 103 -25.42 0.86 2.38
C ILE A 103 -26.51 0.19 1.56
N SER A 104 -27.34 -0.61 2.22
CA SER A 104 -28.47 -1.29 1.62
C SER A 104 -29.77 -0.92 2.32
N TYR A 105 -30.83 -0.84 1.56
CA TYR A 105 -32.19 -0.57 2.03
C TYR A 105 -33.18 -1.34 1.17
N THR A 106 -34.38 -1.59 1.70
CA THR A 106 -35.44 -2.34 1.02
C THR A 106 -36.76 -1.77 1.42
N GLU A 107 -37.65 -1.52 0.43
CA GLU A 107 -39.02 -1.12 0.69
C GLU A 107 -39.74 -2.04 1.67
N THR A 108 -40.20 -1.46 2.75
CA THR A 108 -40.90 -2.19 3.83
C THR A 108 -42.41 -2.06 3.78
N SER A 109 -42.98 -1.14 3.01
CA SER A 109 -44.41 -0.87 2.93
C SER A 109 -45.27 -2.03 2.41
N GLY A 110 -44.66 -2.96 1.65
CA GLY A 110 -45.34 -4.17 1.11
C GLY A 110 -46.43 -3.88 0.09
N GLU A 111 -46.53 -2.64 -0.40
CA GLU A 111 -47.49 -2.26 -1.46
C GLU A 111 -46.90 -2.54 -2.85
N ILE A 112 -47.75 -3.09 -3.75
CA ILE A 112 -47.33 -3.61 -5.09
C ILE A 112 -46.85 -2.49 -6.04
N ALA A 113 -46.92 -1.23 -5.63
CA ALA A 113 -46.61 -0.06 -6.48
C ALA A 113 -45.83 1.02 -5.75
N ASP A 114 -45.10 0.66 -4.69
CA ASP A 114 -44.26 1.58 -3.96
C ASP A 114 -42.90 1.73 -4.68
N PRO A 115 -42.54 2.93 -5.14
CA PRO A 115 -41.23 3.13 -5.74
C PRO A 115 -40.15 3.15 -4.63
N CYS A 116 -38.97 2.65 -4.98
CA CYS A 116 -37.83 2.75 -4.05
C CYS A 116 -37.58 4.19 -3.59
N ASP A 117 -37.31 4.35 -2.32
CA ASP A 117 -36.90 5.61 -1.71
C ASP A 117 -35.56 6.07 -2.26
N THR A 118 -35.30 7.36 -2.11
CA THR A 118 -33.99 7.91 -2.45
C THR A 118 -33.13 7.98 -1.21
N VAL A 119 -32.05 7.20 -1.21
CA VAL A 119 -31.04 7.21 -0.14
C VAL A 119 -29.78 7.85 -0.66
N SER A 120 -29.22 8.80 0.07
CA SER A 120 -27.89 9.37 -0.17
C SER A 120 -26.98 9.07 1.01
N ALA A 121 -25.69 8.88 0.73
CA ALA A 121 -24.70 8.56 1.75
C ALA A 121 -23.39 9.31 1.46
N ASP A 122 -22.83 9.95 2.51
CA ASP A 122 -21.57 10.69 2.44
C ASP A 122 -20.64 10.29 3.58
N LEU A 123 -19.45 9.80 3.23
CA LEU A 123 -18.39 9.50 4.19
C LEU A 123 -17.52 10.74 4.38
N THR A 124 -17.61 11.37 5.55
CA THR A 124 -17.01 12.69 5.80
C THR A 124 -15.59 12.62 6.35
N PRO A 125 -14.64 13.48 5.89
CA PRO A 125 -13.23 13.46 6.29
C PRO A 125 -13.02 14.08 7.69
N THR A 126 -13.76 13.60 8.68
CA THR A 126 -13.72 14.09 10.05
C THR A 126 -13.51 12.95 11.03
N GLY A 127 -12.55 13.08 11.93
CA GLY A 127 -12.38 12.19 13.08
C GLY A 127 -11.44 11.03 12.89
N ALA A 128 -11.15 10.59 11.68
CA ALA A 128 -10.23 9.48 11.41
C ALA A 128 -9.03 9.89 10.54
N ASN A 129 -7.87 9.28 10.81
CA ASN A 129 -6.65 9.47 10.03
C ASN A 129 -6.63 8.51 8.84
N ALA A 130 -6.88 9.00 7.63
CA ALA A 130 -6.92 8.22 6.40
C ALA A 130 -6.42 9.03 5.20
N ASP A 131 -6.18 8.39 4.07
CA ASP A 131 -5.82 9.05 2.82
C ASP A 131 -7.05 9.61 2.09
N TRP A 132 -7.70 10.59 2.70
CA TRP A 132 -8.93 11.23 2.20
C TRP A 132 -8.82 11.85 0.80
N ASN A 133 -7.61 12.13 0.34
CA ASN A 133 -7.36 12.75 -0.96
C ASN A 133 -7.00 11.72 -2.04
N ASN A 134 -7.05 10.43 -1.76
CA ASN A 134 -6.77 9.40 -2.75
C ASN A 134 -7.75 9.52 -3.93
N PRO A 135 -7.26 9.57 -5.18
CA PRO A 135 -8.12 9.75 -6.35
C PRO A 135 -9.04 8.55 -6.63
N ASN A 136 -8.80 7.42 -5.98
CA ASN A 136 -9.60 6.21 -6.12
C ASN A 136 -10.65 6.06 -5.01
N ASN A 137 -10.77 7.05 -4.11
CA ASN A 137 -11.82 7.05 -3.11
C ASN A 137 -13.20 7.30 -3.75
N GLU A 138 -14.19 6.54 -3.31
CA GLU A 138 -15.61 6.78 -3.55
C GLU A 138 -16.25 7.11 -2.20
N LEU A 139 -16.41 8.40 -1.91
CA LEU A 139 -16.82 8.89 -0.58
C LEU A 139 -18.30 9.22 -0.48
N SER A 140 -19.01 9.30 -1.60
CA SER A 140 -20.45 9.59 -1.62
C SER A 140 -21.17 8.79 -2.69
N GLY A 141 -22.45 8.53 -2.46
CA GLY A 141 -23.30 7.83 -3.39
C GLY A 141 -24.79 8.13 -3.15
N ILE A 142 -25.60 7.88 -4.15
CA ILE A 142 -27.06 8.02 -4.11
C ILE A 142 -27.71 6.86 -4.88
N SER A 143 -28.81 6.35 -4.36
CA SER A 143 -29.64 5.34 -5.02
C SER A 143 -31.11 5.70 -4.85
N SER A 144 -31.91 5.44 -5.89
CA SER A 144 -33.38 5.63 -5.92
C SER A 144 -34.09 4.40 -6.51
N ASP A 145 -33.41 3.27 -6.58
CA ASP A 145 -33.88 2.02 -7.18
C ASP A 145 -33.55 0.79 -6.34
N CYS A 146 -33.39 1.00 -5.01
CA CYS A 146 -33.04 -0.01 -4.01
C CYS A 146 -31.72 -0.75 -4.29
N GLU A 147 -30.83 -0.17 -5.12
CA GLU A 147 -29.51 -0.69 -5.32
C GLU A 147 -28.59 -0.31 -4.16
N THR A 148 -27.68 -1.19 -3.80
CA THR A 148 -26.68 -0.94 -2.75
C THR A 148 -25.74 0.17 -3.15
N ILE A 149 -25.57 1.17 -2.27
CA ILE A 149 -24.54 2.20 -2.40
C ILE A 149 -23.25 1.62 -1.83
N SER A 150 -22.18 1.63 -2.61
CA SER A 150 -20.86 1.16 -2.19
C SER A 150 -19.88 2.29 -2.17
N LEU A 151 -19.26 2.55 -1.00
CA LEU A 151 -18.24 3.56 -0.80
C LEU A 151 -16.90 2.89 -0.50
N VAL A 152 -15.81 3.52 -0.90
CA VAL A 152 -14.44 3.02 -0.71
C VAL A 152 -13.55 4.14 -0.21
N LEU A 153 -12.82 3.89 0.86
CA LEU A 153 -11.83 4.80 1.40
C LEU A 153 -10.47 4.08 1.56
N HIS A 154 -9.44 4.64 0.94
CA HIS A 154 -8.07 4.21 1.18
C HIS A 154 -7.60 4.77 2.52
N ILE A 155 -7.20 3.91 3.43
CA ILE A 155 -6.75 4.28 4.78
C ILE A 155 -5.23 4.44 4.78
N PHE A 156 -4.50 3.40 4.35
CA PHE A 156 -3.06 3.45 4.26
C PHE A 156 -2.65 4.01 2.89
N PRO A 157 -1.80 5.05 2.84
CA PRO A 157 -1.36 5.64 1.57
C PRO A 157 -0.71 4.60 0.65
N GLU A 158 -1.05 4.67 -0.64
CA GLU A 158 -0.51 3.80 -1.69
C GLU A 158 -0.82 2.29 -1.54
N TYR A 159 -1.61 1.89 -0.55
CA TYR A 159 -2.01 0.50 -0.39
C TYR A 159 -2.99 0.08 -1.49
N SER A 160 -2.72 -1.08 -2.13
CA SER A 160 -3.58 -1.69 -3.15
C SER A 160 -3.88 -3.17 -2.90
N GLY A 161 -3.27 -3.79 -1.87
CA GLY A 161 -3.31 -5.24 -1.66
C GLY A 161 -2.45 -6.06 -2.62
N ASP A 162 -1.95 -5.46 -3.70
CA ASP A 162 -1.14 -6.16 -4.70
C ASP A 162 0.29 -6.41 -4.22
N SER A 163 0.80 -7.59 -4.46
CA SER A 163 2.22 -7.90 -4.25
C SER A 163 3.10 -7.20 -5.29
N TYR A 164 4.30 -6.78 -4.88
CA TYR A 164 5.26 -6.13 -5.77
C TYR A 164 6.70 -6.51 -5.45
N GLU A 165 7.61 -6.22 -6.40
CA GLU A 165 9.04 -6.43 -6.22
C GLU A 165 9.77 -5.10 -6.00
N SER A 166 10.77 -5.14 -5.11
CA SER A 166 11.62 -3.98 -4.84
C SER A 166 13.09 -4.37 -4.64
N ILE A 167 14.01 -3.46 -4.93
CA ILE A 167 15.44 -3.72 -4.97
C ILE A 167 16.20 -2.78 -4.05
N GLY A 168 17.13 -3.33 -3.27
CA GLY A 168 18.25 -2.57 -2.70
C GLY A 168 18.21 -2.24 -1.23
N MET A 169 17.10 -2.42 -0.53
CA MET A 169 17.01 -2.29 0.93
C MET A 169 17.07 -3.67 1.61
N ASN A 170 16.98 -3.71 2.92
CA ASN A 170 16.85 -4.97 3.65
C ASN A 170 15.36 -5.31 3.89
N GLN A 171 15.09 -6.54 4.25
CA GLN A 171 13.75 -7.05 4.55
C GLN A 171 12.99 -6.17 5.55
N GLN A 172 13.64 -5.81 6.66
CA GLN A 172 13.02 -5.04 7.73
C GLN A 172 12.58 -3.64 7.29
N TYR A 173 13.34 -3.02 6.39
CA TYR A 173 12.96 -1.71 5.82
C TYR A 173 11.61 -1.76 5.11
N TYR A 174 11.36 -2.83 4.33
CA TYR A 174 10.08 -2.97 3.62
C TYR A 174 8.93 -3.26 4.57
N ILE A 175 9.16 -4.05 5.62
CA ILE A 175 8.15 -4.28 6.66
C ILE A 175 7.84 -2.98 7.41
N ASP A 176 8.86 -2.25 7.85
CA ASP A 176 8.70 -1.00 8.60
C ASP A 176 7.97 0.09 7.78
N MET A 177 8.19 0.13 6.46
CA MET A 177 7.54 1.08 5.56
C MET A 177 6.01 0.88 5.54
N TRP A 178 5.55 -0.36 5.68
CA TRP A 178 4.14 -0.73 5.69
C TRP A 178 3.57 -0.90 7.11
N THR A 179 4.36 -0.62 8.14
CA THR A 179 3.93 -0.73 9.54
C THR A 179 3.69 0.66 10.11
N ASN A 180 2.43 1.05 10.21
CA ASN A 180 2.05 2.31 10.84
C ASN A 180 0.65 2.22 11.43
N PRO A 181 0.52 2.04 12.75
CA PRO A 181 -0.77 1.91 13.43
C PRO A 181 -1.58 3.21 13.49
N SER A 182 -1.01 4.35 13.13
CA SER A 182 -1.74 5.63 13.18
C SER A 182 -2.73 5.81 12.02
N HIS A 183 -2.55 5.09 10.91
CA HIS A 183 -3.51 5.09 9.82
C HIS A 183 -4.76 4.31 10.20
N GLY A 184 -5.91 4.96 10.12
CA GLY A 184 -7.21 4.40 10.52
C GLY A 184 -7.59 4.66 11.97
N GLU A 185 -6.72 5.30 12.79
CA GLU A 185 -7.10 5.74 14.12
C GLU A 185 -8.18 6.83 14.05
N GLY A 186 -9.17 6.71 14.93
CA GLY A 186 -10.27 7.64 15.05
C GLY A 186 -11.63 7.05 14.68
N THR A 187 -12.61 7.91 14.44
CA THR A 187 -13.99 7.54 14.12
C THR A 187 -14.31 7.98 12.70
N PHE A 188 -14.78 7.04 11.89
CA PHE A 188 -15.32 7.31 10.56
C PHE A 188 -16.79 7.70 10.69
N ASN A 189 -17.17 8.79 10.04
CA ASN A 189 -18.52 9.34 10.08
C ASN A 189 -19.17 9.18 8.71
N LEU A 190 -20.30 8.49 8.69
CA LEU A 190 -21.18 8.34 7.53
C LEU A 190 -22.46 9.11 7.79
N GLU A 191 -22.76 10.07 6.94
CA GLU A 191 -24.01 10.81 6.92
C GLU A 191 -24.93 10.12 5.90
N VAL A 192 -26.15 9.72 6.33
CA VAL A 192 -27.13 9.05 5.48
C VAL A 192 -28.42 9.84 5.54
N GLU A 193 -28.93 10.28 4.40
CA GLU A 193 -30.20 10.98 4.25
C GLU A 193 -31.19 10.08 3.46
N VAL A 194 -32.45 10.05 3.91
CA VAL A 194 -33.53 9.35 3.26
C VAL A 194 -34.57 10.36 2.77
N ILE A 195 -35.01 10.22 1.52
CA ILE A 195 -36.13 10.96 0.95
C ILE A 195 -37.14 9.93 0.43
N VAL A 196 -38.29 9.86 1.10
CA VAL A 196 -39.35 8.93 0.78
C VAL A 196 -40.05 9.31 -0.53
N ASN A 197 -40.24 8.36 -1.41
CA ASN A 197 -40.94 8.51 -2.67
C ASN A 197 -42.39 7.99 -2.53
N GLU A 198 -43.33 8.90 -2.24
CA GLU A 198 -44.73 8.52 -2.08
C GLU A 198 -45.31 7.79 -3.30
N PRO A 199 -46.05 6.65 -3.11
CA PRO A 199 -46.68 5.92 -4.20
C PRO A 199 -47.74 6.79 -4.90
N VAL A 200 -47.73 6.78 -6.24
CA VAL A 200 -48.71 7.49 -7.06
C VAL A 200 -50.04 6.77 -6.98
N THR A 201 -50.87 7.11 -5.98
CA THR A 201 -52.20 6.55 -5.81
C THR A 201 -53.28 7.46 -6.38
N SER A 202 -54.04 6.96 -7.33
CA SER A 202 -55.24 7.63 -7.86
C SER A 202 -56.42 7.39 -6.90
N GLY A 203 -56.45 8.08 -5.75
CA GLY A 203 -57.65 8.25 -4.95
C GLY A 203 -58.02 7.12 -3.96
N ILE A 204 -57.10 6.24 -3.62
CA ILE A 204 -57.25 5.27 -2.51
C ILE A 204 -56.36 5.78 -1.35
N PRO A 205 -56.89 5.82 -0.09
CA PRO A 205 -56.06 6.16 1.05
C PRO A 205 -54.99 5.05 1.25
N THR A 206 -53.75 5.35 1.01
CA THR A 206 -52.60 4.50 1.29
C THR A 206 -52.07 4.76 2.69
N VAL A 207 -51.40 3.80 3.27
CA VAL A 207 -50.58 4.03 4.44
C VAL A 207 -49.47 4.94 3.98
N SER A 208 -49.30 6.10 4.65
CA SER A 208 -48.21 7.03 4.39
C SER A 208 -46.90 6.31 4.76
N ASP A 209 -46.03 6.13 3.80
CA ASP A 209 -44.65 5.78 4.07
C ASP A 209 -43.96 7.00 4.65
N THR A 210 -43.21 6.85 5.74
CA THR A 210 -42.64 7.96 6.49
C THR A 210 -41.21 7.71 6.91
N ASP A 211 -40.67 6.53 6.71
CA ASP A 211 -39.32 6.15 7.15
C ASP A 211 -38.79 4.96 6.34
N GLU A 212 -37.47 4.80 6.32
CA GLU A 212 -36.79 3.66 5.67
C GLU A 212 -35.77 3.01 6.62
N GLU A 213 -35.72 1.68 6.64
CA GLU A 213 -34.68 0.94 7.36
C GLU A 213 -33.44 0.77 6.50
N VAL A 214 -32.40 1.53 6.84
CA VAL A 214 -31.09 1.47 6.18
C VAL A 214 -30.16 0.57 6.96
N THR A 215 -29.50 -0.36 6.28
CA THR A 215 -28.48 -1.23 6.83
C THR A 215 -27.12 -0.86 6.26
N VAL A 216 -26.19 -0.50 7.15
CA VAL A 216 -24.82 -0.14 6.83
C VAL A 216 -23.88 -1.29 7.20
N THR A 217 -23.12 -1.78 6.24
CA THR A 217 -22.07 -2.78 6.42
C THR A 217 -20.71 -2.13 6.25
N TRP A 218 -19.94 -2.10 7.33
CA TRP A 218 -18.56 -1.66 7.34
C TRP A 218 -17.65 -2.87 7.18
N GLU A 219 -16.74 -2.85 6.23
CA GLU A 219 -15.70 -3.86 6.06
C GLU A 219 -14.33 -3.16 6.13
N ALA A 220 -13.64 -3.37 7.26
CA ALA A 220 -12.30 -2.87 7.49
C ALA A 220 -11.27 -3.92 7.09
N VAL A 221 -10.44 -3.62 6.10
CA VAL A 221 -9.40 -4.51 5.59
C VAL A 221 -8.08 -4.15 6.23
N PHE A 222 -7.63 -4.98 7.18
CA PHE A 222 -6.30 -4.93 7.77
C PHE A 222 -5.36 -5.81 6.97
N PHE A 223 -4.06 -5.57 7.09
CA PHE A 223 -3.06 -6.38 6.40
C PHE A 223 -1.83 -6.65 7.26
N ASP A 224 -1.23 -7.81 7.00
CA ASP A 224 0.12 -8.15 7.42
C ASP A 224 1.05 -8.17 6.21
N VAL A 225 2.26 -7.63 6.37
CA VAL A 225 3.24 -7.55 5.29
C VAL A 225 4.37 -8.54 5.50
N THR A 226 4.73 -9.24 4.46
CA THR A 226 5.92 -10.10 4.41
C THR A 226 6.85 -9.64 3.28
N ALA A 227 8.15 -9.71 3.53
CA ALA A 227 9.17 -9.43 2.53
C ALA A 227 10.13 -10.61 2.46
N SER A 228 10.25 -11.25 1.30
CA SER A 228 11.12 -12.41 1.08
C SER A 228 12.15 -12.12 0.00
N GLU A 229 13.42 -12.45 0.26
CA GLU A 229 14.50 -12.33 -0.73
C GLU A 229 14.33 -13.38 -1.83
N LYS A 230 14.50 -12.97 -3.09
CA LYS A 230 14.42 -13.81 -4.28
C LYS A 230 15.76 -14.36 -4.70
#